data_664ec08d04dc1a0662d84783de6c41e7
#
_entry.id   664ec08d04dc1a0662d84783de6c41e7
#
_cell.length_a   1.000
_cell.length_b   1.000
_cell.length_c   1.000
_cell.angle_alpha   90.00
_cell.angle_beta   90.00
_cell.angle_gamma   90.00
#
_symmetry.space_group_name_H-M   'P 1'
#
loop_
_entity.id
_entity.type
_entity.pdbx_description
1 polymer ?
#
loop_
_entity_poly.entity_id
_entity_poly.type
_entity_poly.pdbx_seq_one_letter_code
_entity_poly.pdbx_strand_id
1 'polypeptide(L)'
;GIDSSIIAAIGSQINPKIKSFTVGFDVAGYNEMPTAKKTAEALGIENITHIITQKEYIEHLPDFVAKLDDPLADPSAPGIYFLSREARKYVKVVLSGEGSDEFFGGYNIYKEYYSVKPLMRLPHLLQKLIHQLAKCLPEIKGKNYLLRATSPLQERYIGNAKIFDNEQVKKIFKHYSEDRTYQNVLAPLYKHCQTQNYDYVTTMQYIDMQTWLQGDILIKGDKMSMAHSIELRVPFMDKEVLEVARHLSLNQKISKENTKVLLRKAFVGKIPEHVVEKKKLGFPTPIRVWLKEDLGKVVRKTITEAKVDQYIYKDYALQLLDEHQKDIKDNSRKVWTIFIFCLWHQLMIEEKVVEFHIEDDR
;
A
#
# COMPACT_ATOMS: atom_id res chain seq x y z
N GLY A 1 -3.34 -1.58 14.28
CA GLY A 1 -1.95 -1.07 14.14
C GLY A 1 -1.66 0.06 15.13
N ILE A 2 -0.37 0.42 15.32
CA ILE A 2 0.01 1.45 16.30
C ILE A 2 -0.65 2.80 16.03
N ASP A 3 -0.75 3.22 14.79
CA ASP A 3 -1.27 4.52 14.37
C ASP A 3 -2.73 4.73 14.79
N SER A 4 -3.59 3.82 14.38
CA SER A 4 -5.01 3.84 14.76
C SER A 4 -5.22 3.66 16.26
N SER A 5 -4.36 2.90 16.94
CA SER A 5 -4.44 2.73 18.40
C SER A 5 -4.04 4.02 19.16
N ILE A 6 -3.09 4.78 18.65
CA ILE A 6 -2.73 6.10 19.19
C ILE A 6 -3.92 7.05 19.05
N ILE A 7 -4.52 7.13 17.86
CA ILE A 7 -5.71 7.96 17.62
C ILE A 7 -6.85 7.55 18.56
N ALA A 8 -7.11 6.24 18.66
CA ALA A 8 -8.17 5.73 19.54
C ALA A 8 -7.91 6.04 21.03
N ALA A 9 -6.66 5.88 21.48
CA ALA A 9 -6.29 6.17 22.87
C ALA A 9 -6.42 7.65 23.23
N ILE A 10 -5.99 8.55 22.36
CA ILE A 10 -6.17 10.00 22.56
C ILE A 10 -7.64 10.36 22.46
N GLY A 11 -8.34 9.83 21.45
CA GLY A 11 -9.76 10.09 21.23
C GLY A 11 -10.62 9.64 22.39
N SER A 12 -10.34 8.50 23.01
CA SER A 12 -11.09 7.98 24.17
C SER A 12 -10.96 8.85 25.43
N GLN A 13 -9.81 9.51 25.60
CA GLN A 13 -9.61 10.47 26.70
C GLN A 13 -10.42 11.76 26.53
N ILE A 14 -10.61 12.18 25.26
CA ILE A 14 -11.36 13.40 24.93
C ILE A 14 -12.87 13.10 24.90
N ASN A 15 -13.25 11.98 24.30
CA ASN A 15 -14.63 11.51 24.18
C ASN A 15 -14.73 10.02 24.54
N PRO A 16 -15.13 9.69 25.80
CA PRO A 16 -15.28 8.31 26.22
C PRO A 16 -16.34 7.48 25.46
N LYS A 17 -17.20 8.15 24.68
CA LYS A 17 -18.22 7.51 23.83
C LYS A 17 -17.74 7.26 22.40
N ILE A 18 -16.46 7.49 22.10
CA ILE A 18 -15.91 7.23 20.78
C ILE A 18 -16.03 5.74 20.44
N LYS A 19 -16.31 5.43 19.18
CA LYS A 19 -16.39 4.06 18.67
C LYS A 19 -15.20 3.80 17.74
N SER A 20 -14.72 2.57 17.72
CA SER A 20 -13.76 2.10 16.73
C SER A 20 -14.45 1.18 15.71
N PHE A 21 -14.00 1.25 14.48
CA PHE A 21 -14.51 0.42 13.38
C PHE A 21 -13.39 -0.43 12.83
N THR A 22 -13.65 -1.70 12.61
CA THR A 22 -12.65 -2.63 12.10
C THR A 22 -13.28 -3.58 11.09
N VAL A 23 -12.64 -3.73 9.94
CA VAL A 23 -12.98 -4.77 8.98
C VAL A 23 -11.89 -5.84 8.95
N GLY A 24 -12.26 -7.05 8.60
CA GLY A 24 -11.37 -8.17 8.40
C GLY A 24 -11.85 -9.02 7.24
N PHE A 25 -11.04 -9.98 6.84
CA PHE A 25 -11.38 -10.91 5.77
C PHE A 25 -11.50 -12.32 6.34
N ASP A 26 -12.40 -13.12 5.77
CA ASP A 26 -12.57 -14.53 6.14
C ASP A 26 -11.51 -15.42 5.46
N VAL A 27 -10.23 -15.02 5.63
CA VAL A 27 -9.06 -15.73 5.11
C VAL A 27 -8.00 -15.79 6.20
N ALA A 28 -7.45 -16.97 6.45
CA ALA A 28 -6.42 -17.16 7.47
C ALA A 28 -5.20 -16.24 7.21
N GLY A 29 -4.76 -15.53 8.25
CA GLY A 29 -3.65 -14.57 8.17
C GLY A 29 -4.03 -13.15 7.71
N TYR A 30 -5.30 -12.92 7.33
CA TYR A 30 -5.80 -11.63 6.83
C TYR A 30 -6.83 -10.98 7.77
N ASN A 31 -6.92 -11.45 9.01
CA ASN A 31 -7.89 -10.96 9.97
C ASN A 31 -7.19 -10.30 11.16
N GLU A 32 -7.29 -8.98 11.28
CA GLU A 32 -6.76 -8.20 12.40
C GLU A 32 -7.81 -7.87 13.49
N MET A 33 -9.06 -8.29 13.31
CA MET A 33 -10.17 -7.98 14.24
C MET A 33 -9.90 -8.43 15.68
N PRO A 34 -9.33 -9.64 15.96
CA PRO A 34 -9.04 -10.02 17.34
C PRO A 34 -8.11 -9.06 18.07
N THR A 35 -7.08 -8.56 17.36
CA THR A 35 -6.16 -7.55 17.92
C THR A 35 -6.84 -6.21 18.14
N ALA A 36 -7.68 -5.77 17.19
CA ALA A 36 -8.42 -4.52 17.31
C ALA A 36 -9.43 -4.57 18.46
N LYS A 37 -10.15 -5.69 18.62
CA LYS A 37 -11.09 -5.92 19.73
C LYS A 37 -10.36 -5.85 21.08
N LYS A 38 -9.26 -6.58 21.25
CA LYS A 38 -8.44 -6.53 22.46
C LYS A 38 -7.94 -5.10 22.77
N THR A 39 -7.60 -4.32 21.75
CA THR A 39 -7.17 -2.92 21.91
C THR A 39 -8.33 -2.04 22.38
N ALA A 40 -9.51 -2.19 21.79
CA ALA A 40 -10.70 -1.44 22.16
C ALA A 40 -11.15 -1.75 23.60
N GLU A 41 -11.16 -3.03 23.98
CA GLU A 41 -11.43 -3.48 25.35
C GLU A 41 -10.49 -2.83 26.36
N ALA A 42 -9.18 -2.81 26.06
CA ALA A 42 -8.17 -2.18 26.93
C ALA A 42 -8.31 -0.65 27.03
N LEU A 43 -8.89 0.00 26.02
CA LEU A 43 -9.18 1.43 26.00
C LEU A 43 -10.59 1.76 26.52
N GLY A 44 -11.40 0.79 26.85
CA GLY A 44 -12.78 0.97 27.32
C GLY A 44 -13.72 1.55 26.25
N ILE A 45 -13.49 1.28 24.96
CA ILE A 45 -14.30 1.77 23.85
C ILE A 45 -15.00 0.65 23.10
N GLU A 46 -16.14 0.95 22.51
CA GLU A 46 -16.86 0.01 21.65
C GLU A 46 -16.12 -0.22 20.32
N ASN A 47 -16.01 -1.49 19.91
CA ASN A 47 -15.45 -1.87 18.61
C ASN A 47 -16.52 -2.54 17.73
N ILE A 48 -16.87 -1.90 16.63
CA ILE A 48 -17.80 -2.41 15.64
C ILE A 48 -16.98 -3.10 14.54
N THR A 49 -17.33 -4.35 14.25
CA THR A 49 -16.57 -5.20 13.34
C THR A 49 -17.44 -5.69 12.17
N HIS A 50 -16.83 -5.83 10.98
CA HIS A 50 -17.44 -6.45 9.82
C HIS A 50 -16.45 -7.39 9.14
N ILE A 51 -16.89 -8.59 8.75
CA ILE A 51 -16.11 -9.54 7.96
C ILE A 51 -16.51 -9.39 6.50
N ILE A 52 -15.52 -9.08 5.66
CA ILE A 52 -15.70 -8.98 4.21
C ILE A 52 -15.46 -10.36 3.61
N THR A 53 -16.48 -10.95 3.01
CA THR A 53 -16.37 -12.21 2.26
C THR A 53 -15.83 -11.96 0.85
N GLN A 54 -15.29 -13.00 0.20
CA GLN A 54 -14.86 -12.92 -1.19
C GLN A 54 -16.01 -12.50 -2.12
N LYS A 55 -17.20 -13.07 -1.91
CA LYS A 55 -18.41 -12.74 -2.66
C LYS A 55 -18.74 -11.26 -2.55
N GLU A 56 -18.89 -10.76 -1.32
CA GLU A 56 -19.18 -9.34 -1.07
C GLU A 56 -18.13 -8.42 -1.68
N TYR A 57 -16.86 -8.79 -1.58
CA TYR A 57 -15.75 -8.04 -2.18
C TYR A 57 -15.89 -7.96 -3.71
N ILE A 58 -16.13 -9.08 -4.40
CA ILE A 58 -16.24 -9.15 -5.85
C ILE A 58 -17.47 -8.40 -6.35
N GLU A 59 -18.62 -8.59 -5.73
CA GLU A 59 -19.89 -7.93 -6.15
C GLU A 59 -19.82 -6.41 -6.07
N HIS A 60 -19.03 -5.85 -5.13
CA HIS A 60 -18.88 -4.39 -4.99
C HIS A 60 -17.67 -3.81 -5.78
N LEU A 61 -16.87 -4.63 -6.49
CA LEU A 61 -15.73 -4.14 -7.29
C LEU A 61 -16.12 -3.05 -8.31
N PRO A 62 -17.21 -3.21 -9.12
CA PRO A 62 -17.58 -2.18 -10.07
C PRO A 62 -17.94 -0.85 -9.38
N ASP A 63 -18.65 -0.92 -8.25
CA ASP A 63 -19.12 0.26 -7.53
C ASP A 63 -17.94 1.07 -6.95
N PHE A 64 -16.98 0.42 -6.26
CA PHE A 64 -15.85 1.17 -5.73
C PHE A 64 -14.89 1.68 -6.83
N VAL A 65 -14.69 0.94 -7.93
CA VAL A 65 -13.86 1.41 -9.06
C VAL A 65 -14.49 2.63 -9.72
N ALA A 66 -15.81 2.65 -9.89
CA ALA A 66 -16.53 3.81 -10.39
C ALA A 66 -16.40 5.06 -9.49
N LYS A 67 -16.18 4.88 -8.17
CA LYS A 67 -16.02 5.98 -7.21
C LYS A 67 -14.58 6.50 -7.10
N LEU A 68 -13.60 5.81 -7.65
CA LEU A 68 -12.20 6.22 -7.60
C LEU A 68 -11.82 7.30 -8.62
N ASP A 69 -12.61 7.51 -9.66
CA ASP A 69 -12.37 8.36 -10.83
C ASP A 69 -11.19 7.84 -11.70
N ASP A 70 -10.02 7.66 -11.12
CA ASP A 70 -8.82 7.09 -11.75
C ASP A 70 -8.65 5.59 -11.41
N PRO A 71 -7.96 4.80 -12.25
CA PRO A 71 -7.74 3.37 -12.02
C PRO A 71 -6.72 3.09 -10.90
N LEU A 72 -6.99 3.58 -9.69
CA LEU A 72 -6.15 3.36 -8.52
C LEU A 72 -6.21 1.89 -8.10
N ALA A 73 -5.08 1.19 -8.19
CA ALA A 73 -5.01 -0.25 -8.01
C ALA A 73 -4.46 -0.68 -6.63
N ASP A 74 -4.78 0.06 -5.57
CA ASP A 74 -4.46 -0.40 -4.21
C ASP A 74 -5.50 -1.42 -3.74
N PRO A 75 -5.10 -2.68 -3.47
CA PRO A 75 -6.03 -3.71 -3.00
C PRO A 75 -6.69 -3.40 -1.65
N SER A 76 -6.17 -2.45 -0.89
CA SER A 76 -6.73 -2.05 0.39
C SER A 76 -7.90 -1.06 0.29
N ALA A 77 -8.11 -0.43 -0.87
CA ALA A 77 -9.18 0.54 -1.08
C ALA A 77 -10.58 -0.02 -0.76
N PRO A 78 -10.97 -1.24 -1.20
CA PRO A 78 -12.26 -1.81 -0.83
C PRO A 78 -12.45 -1.99 0.68
N GLY A 79 -11.36 -2.25 1.43
CA GLY A 79 -11.43 -2.34 2.88
C GLY A 79 -11.89 -1.03 3.53
N ILE A 80 -11.44 0.12 3.02
CA ILE A 80 -11.88 1.45 3.47
C ILE A 80 -13.33 1.70 3.04
N TYR A 81 -13.71 1.26 1.84
CA TYR A 81 -15.09 1.35 1.35
C TYR A 81 -16.06 0.63 2.31
N PHE A 82 -15.82 -0.63 2.63
CA PHE A 82 -16.66 -1.41 3.55
C PHE A 82 -16.63 -0.86 4.98
N LEU A 83 -15.46 -0.43 5.47
CA LEU A 83 -15.34 0.20 6.78
C LEU A 83 -16.18 1.47 6.87
N SER A 84 -16.16 2.30 5.84
CA SER A 84 -16.94 3.54 5.78
C SER A 84 -18.44 3.26 5.67
N ARG A 85 -18.84 2.23 4.94
CA ARG A 85 -20.24 1.75 4.89
C ARG A 85 -20.75 1.37 6.27
N GLU A 86 -19.96 0.64 7.04
CA GLU A 86 -20.33 0.26 8.40
C GLU A 86 -20.34 1.48 9.35
N ALA A 87 -19.30 2.34 9.28
CA ALA A 87 -19.20 3.53 10.11
C ALA A 87 -20.37 4.51 9.90
N ARG A 88 -20.86 4.64 8.66
CA ARG A 88 -21.97 5.52 8.29
C ARG A 88 -23.25 5.27 9.08
N LYS A 89 -23.46 4.05 9.57
CA LYS A 89 -24.62 3.68 10.39
C LYS A 89 -24.61 4.38 11.76
N TYR A 90 -23.46 4.88 12.21
CA TYR A 90 -23.25 5.39 13.56
C TYR A 90 -22.71 6.82 13.62
N VAL A 91 -21.87 7.22 12.67
CA VAL A 91 -21.15 8.49 12.68
C VAL A 91 -21.11 9.14 11.30
N LYS A 92 -20.72 10.41 11.25
CA LYS A 92 -20.49 11.17 9.99
C LYS A 92 -19.01 11.48 9.76
N VAL A 93 -18.20 11.42 10.80
CA VAL A 93 -16.76 11.72 10.76
C VAL A 93 -16.01 10.58 11.42
N VAL A 94 -14.90 10.17 10.81
CA VAL A 94 -13.97 9.19 11.36
C VAL A 94 -12.56 9.74 11.37
N LEU A 95 -11.75 9.26 12.30
CA LEU A 95 -10.33 9.58 12.39
C LEU A 95 -9.51 8.36 11.94
N SER A 96 -8.47 8.60 11.15
CA SER A 96 -7.57 7.54 10.67
C SER A 96 -6.10 7.86 10.94
N GLY A 97 -5.27 6.85 10.88
CA GLY A 97 -3.84 6.92 11.16
C GLY A 97 -2.95 7.13 9.94
N GLU A 98 -3.50 7.48 8.77
CA GLU A 98 -2.73 7.74 7.56
C GLU A 98 -1.74 8.89 7.75
N GLY A 99 -0.63 8.85 6.99
CA GLY A 99 0.47 9.81 7.06
C GLY A 99 1.51 9.49 8.14
N SER A 100 1.16 8.69 9.14
CA SER A 100 2.08 8.31 10.21
C SER A 100 3.28 7.50 9.71
N ASP A 101 3.10 6.65 8.72
CA ASP A 101 4.19 5.84 8.16
C ASP A 101 5.22 6.70 7.43
N GLU A 102 4.77 7.66 6.67
CA GLU A 102 5.61 8.59 5.93
C GLU A 102 6.36 9.55 6.86
N PHE A 103 5.69 10.09 7.87
CA PHE A 103 6.28 11.09 8.76
C PHE A 103 7.23 10.47 9.78
N PHE A 104 6.89 9.33 10.35
CA PHE A 104 7.64 8.70 11.44
C PHE A 104 8.46 7.47 11.03
N GLY A 105 8.58 7.21 9.72
CA GLY A 105 9.40 6.10 9.20
C GLY A 105 8.79 4.73 9.48
N GLY A 106 7.49 4.53 9.16
CA GLY A 106 6.75 3.31 9.50
C GLY A 106 6.92 2.16 8.53
N TYR A 107 7.30 2.38 7.29
CA TYR A 107 7.44 1.32 6.30
C TYR A 107 8.70 0.48 6.51
N ASN A 108 8.57 -0.84 6.42
CA ASN A 108 9.70 -1.74 6.58
C ASN A 108 10.82 -1.51 5.55
N ILE A 109 10.49 -0.97 4.37
CA ILE A 109 11.47 -0.66 3.33
C ILE A 109 12.49 0.38 3.79
N TYR A 110 12.13 1.30 4.67
CA TYR A 110 13.07 2.30 5.20
C TYR A 110 14.23 1.67 5.98
N LYS A 111 14.00 0.50 6.61
CA LYS A 111 15.06 -0.26 7.30
C LYS A 111 16.10 -0.85 6.34
N GLU A 112 15.79 -0.88 5.04
CA GLU A 112 16.76 -1.32 4.03
C GLU A 112 18.08 -0.56 4.14
N TYR A 113 18.03 0.72 4.53
CA TYR A 113 19.23 1.53 4.79
C TYR A 113 20.27 0.79 5.61
N TYR A 114 19.87 0.16 6.70
CA TYR A 114 20.82 -0.55 7.58
C TYR A 114 21.46 -1.77 6.90
N SER A 115 20.77 -2.43 6.00
CA SER A 115 21.28 -3.58 5.28
C SER A 115 22.19 -3.19 4.12
N VAL A 116 21.89 -2.11 3.39
CA VAL A 116 22.68 -1.68 2.23
C VAL A 116 23.87 -0.79 2.61
N LYS A 117 23.82 -0.12 3.76
CA LYS A 117 24.84 0.82 4.24
C LYS A 117 26.28 0.30 4.17
N PRO A 118 26.60 -0.97 4.51
CA PRO A 118 27.98 -1.47 4.40
C PRO A 118 28.52 -1.42 2.97
N LEU A 119 27.72 -1.81 1.98
CA LEU A 119 28.11 -1.80 0.57
C LEU A 119 28.13 -0.38 -0.01
N MET A 120 27.25 0.51 0.44
CA MET A 120 27.25 1.92 0.04
C MET A 120 28.54 2.67 0.47
N ARG A 121 29.24 2.19 1.49
CA ARG A 121 30.50 2.79 1.97
C ARG A 121 31.72 2.37 1.15
N LEU A 122 31.59 1.39 0.28
CA LEU A 122 32.69 0.96 -0.59
C LEU A 122 33.01 2.04 -1.64
N PRO A 123 34.24 2.10 -2.14
CA PRO A 123 34.60 2.95 -3.27
C PRO A 123 33.68 2.68 -4.48
N HIS A 124 33.31 3.74 -5.20
CA HIS A 124 32.36 3.67 -6.32
C HIS A 124 32.75 2.64 -7.40
N LEU A 125 34.06 2.50 -7.69
CA LEU A 125 34.57 1.50 -8.63
C LEU A 125 34.25 0.07 -8.18
N LEU A 126 34.41 -0.20 -6.88
CA LEU A 126 34.11 -1.51 -6.31
C LEU A 126 32.60 -1.78 -6.32
N GLN A 127 31.78 -0.76 -6.02
CA GLN A 127 30.31 -0.89 -6.14
C GLN A 127 29.90 -1.22 -7.57
N LYS A 128 30.47 -0.56 -8.60
CA LYS A 128 30.22 -0.86 -10.02
C LYS A 128 30.62 -2.29 -10.37
N LEU A 129 31.78 -2.76 -9.91
CA LEU A 129 32.24 -4.12 -10.16
C LEU A 129 31.29 -5.15 -9.56
N ILE A 130 30.92 -4.98 -8.28
CA ILE A 130 29.95 -5.86 -7.60
C ILE A 130 28.60 -5.84 -8.33
N HIS A 131 28.15 -4.68 -8.78
CA HIS A 131 26.89 -4.54 -9.53
C HIS A 131 26.93 -5.33 -10.84
N GLN A 132 28.00 -5.22 -11.62
CA GLN A 132 28.14 -5.96 -12.88
C GLN A 132 28.20 -7.48 -12.64
N LEU A 133 28.98 -7.92 -11.66
CA LEU A 133 29.03 -9.33 -11.28
C LEU A 133 27.66 -9.85 -10.84
N ALA A 134 26.94 -9.07 -10.03
CA ALA A 134 25.59 -9.44 -9.58
C ALA A 134 24.59 -9.56 -10.74
N LYS A 135 24.70 -8.75 -11.80
CA LYS A 135 23.87 -8.89 -13.01
C LYS A 135 24.09 -10.22 -13.73
N CYS A 136 25.32 -10.72 -13.74
CA CYS A 136 25.67 -11.99 -14.40
C CYS A 136 25.27 -13.24 -13.59
N LEU A 137 24.92 -13.08 -12.30
CA LEU A 137 24.48 -14.20 -11.48
C LEU A 137 23.11 -14.74 -11.93
N PRO A 138 22.88 -16.06 -11.85
CA PRO A 138 21.54 -16.62 -12.01
C PRO A 138 20.60 -16.12 -10.90
N GLU A 139 19.31 -16.43 -10.99
CA GLU A 139 18.32 -16.04 -9.96
C GLU A 139 18.55 -16.83 -8.66
N ILE A 140 19.53 -16.39 -7.87
CA ILE A 140 19.91 -16.97 -6.57
C ILE A 140 19.58 -16.01 -5.42
N LYS A 141 19.43 -16.57 -4.22
CA LYS A 141 19.25 -15.79 -3.00
C LYS A 141 20.43 -14.84 -2.80
N GLY A 142 20.14 -13.54 -2.64
CA GLY A 142 21.17 -12.51 -2.43
C GLY A 142 21.49 -11.66 -3.67
N LYS A 143 21.22 -12.13 -4.90
CA LYS A 143 21.41 -11.33 -6.14
C LYS A 143 20.72 -9.97 -6.04
N ASN A 144 19.42 -9.99 -5.73
CA ASN A 144 18.62 -8.76 -5.62
C ASN A 144 19.13 -7.83 -4.51
N TYR A 145 19.68 -8.36 -3.42
CA TYR A 145 20.31 -7.56 -2.38
C TYR A 145 21.56 -6.84 -2.93
N LEU A 146 22.46 -7.55 -3.61
CA LEU A 146 23.66 -6.95 -4.19
C LEU A 146 23.30 -5.86 -5.21
N LEU A 147 22.35 -6.14 -6.11
CA LEU A 147 21.89 -5.16 -7.09
C LEU A 147 21.34 -3.91 -6.41
N ARG A 148 20.48 -4.05 -5.40
CA ARG A 148 19.94 -2.90 -4.66
C ARG A 148 21.00 -2.13 -3.89
N ALA A 149 21.91 -2.82 -3.23
CA ALA A 149 22.95 -2.21 -2.40
C ALA A 149 24.02 -1.44 -3.19
N THR A 150 24.16 -1.74 -4.48
CA THR A 150 25.13 -1.13 -5.38
C THR A 150 24.51 -0.21 -6.44
N SER A 151 23.17 -0.06 -6.46
CA SER A 151 22.46 0.89 -7.32
C SER A 151 22.15 2.18 -6.57
N PRO A 152 22.28 3.35 -7.20
CA PRO A 152 21.78 4.61 -6.65
C PRO A 152 20.31 4.53 -6.28
N LEU A 153 19.90 5.19 -5.20
CA LEU A 153 18.51 5.16 -4.74
C LEU A 153 17.54 5.64 -5.82
N GLN A 154 17.89 6.70 -6.52
CA GLN A 154 17.09 7.30 -7.60
C GLN A 154 16.81 6.36 -8.80
N GLU A 155 17.64 5.34 -9.00
CA GLU A 155 17.45 4.39 -10.10
C GLU A 155 16.50 3.23 -9.74
N ARG A 156 16.18 3.05 -8.47
CA ARG A 156 15.47 1.86 -7.99
C ARG A 156 14.30 2.10 -7.05
N TYR A 157 14.22 3.26 -6.43
CA TYR A 157 13.15 3.57 -5.49
C TYR A 157 12.20 4.63 -6.07
N ILE A 158 10.96 4.24 -6.23
CA ILE A 158 9.86 5.09 -6.70
C ILE A 158 8.78 5.24 -5.63
N GLY A 159 9.10 4.92 -4.38
CA GLY A 159 8.11 4.80 -3.31
C GLY A 159 7.54 3.39 -3.22
N ASN A 160 6.52 3.23 -2.39
CA ASN A 160 5.83 1.96 -2.20
C ASN A 160 4.95 1.56 -3.40
N ALA A 161 4.76 2.45 -4.36
CA ALA A 161 3.93 2.25 -5.56
C ALA A 161 4.53 1.30 -6.61
N LYS A 162 5.77 0.83 -6.46
CA LYS A 162 6.43 0.01 -7.50
C LYS A 162 5.78 -1.36 -7.66
N ILE A 163 5.11 -1.58 -8.79
CA ILE A 163 4.49 -2.86 -9.16
C ILE A 163 5.28 -3.53 -10.31
N PHE A 164 5.62 -2.78 -11.36
CA PHE A 164 6.35 -3.24 -12.53
C PHE A 164 7.75 -2.64 -12.59
N ASP A 165 8.72 -3.36 -13.11
CA ASP A 165 9.98 -2.79 -13.59
C ASP A 165 9.84 -2.35 -15.07
N ASN A 166 10.82 -1.58 -15.58
CA ASN A 166 10.75 -1.04 -16.94
C ASN A 166 10.66 -2.13 -18.01
N GLU A 167 11.32 -3.29 -17.82
CA GLU A 167 11.25 -4.40 -18.78
C GLU A 167 9.87 -5.06 -18.78
N GLN A 168 9.20 -5.09 -17.64
CA GLN A 168 7.83 -5.57 -17.56
C GLN A 168 6.83 -4.56 -18.14
N VAL A 169 7.08 -3.26 -17.95
CA VAL A 169 6.29 -2.19 -18.58
C VAL A 169 6.36 -2.30 -20.11
N LYS A 170 7.55 -2.55 -20.69
CA LYS A 170 7.72 -2.81 -22.13
C LYS A 170 6.90 -3.99 -22.63
N LYS A 171 6.69 -5.02 -21.79
CA LYS A 171 5.91 -6.21 -22.15
C LYS A 171 4.40 -6.02 -22.05
N ILE A 172 3.95 -5.09 -21.22
CA ILE A 172 2.51 -4.85 -21.02
C ILE A 172 1.98 -3.69 -21.86
N PHE A 173 2.73 -2.60 -22.02
CA PHE A 173 2.27 -1.42 -22.76
C PHE A 173 2.72 -1.44 -24.22
N LYS A 174 1.78 -1.17 -25.15
CA LYS A 174 2.05 -1.04 -26.59
C LYS A 174 2.79 0.24 -26.97
N HIS A 175 2.59 1.31 -26.20
CA HIS A 175 3.17 2.61 -26.42
C HIS A 175 4.19 2.98 -25.34
N TYR A 176 5.15 2.08 -25.11
CA TYR A 176 6.26 2.35 -24.19
C TYR A 176 7.16 3.46 -24.77
N SER A 177 7.54 4.40 -23.92
CA SER A 177 8.55 5.42 -24.24
C SER A 177 9.58 5.51 -23.14
N GLU A 178 10.86 5.56 -23.50
CA GLU A 178 11.95 5.73 -22.53
C GLU A 178 11.92 7.10 -21.83
N ASP A 179 11.30 8.10 -22.46
CA ASP A 179 11.12 9.43 -21.86
C ASP A 179 10.08 9.45 -20.73
N ARG A 180 9.21 8.45 -20.68
CA ARG A 180 8.13 8.33 -19.69
C ARG A 180 8.39 7.28 -18.62
N THR A 181 9.65 7.03 -18.31
CA THR A 181 10.02 6.14 -17.20
C THR A 181 9.77 6.81 -15.87
N TYR A 182 9.57 5.99 -14.83
CA TYR A 182 9.41 6.52 -13.47
C TYR A 182 10.63 7.32 -13.00
N GLN A 183 11.83 6.97 -13.47
CA GLN A 183 13.05 7.71 -13.16
C GLN A 183 12.96 9.16 -13.64
N ASN A 184 12.46 9.38 -14.86
CA ASN A 184 12.29 10.73 -15.40
C ASN A 184 11.20 11.51 -14.66
N VAL A 185 10.09 10.87 -14.31
CA VAL A 185 9.01 11.48 -13.52
C VAL A 185 9.50 11.92 -12.15
N LEU A 186 10.34 11.10 -11.50
CA LEU A 186 10.83 11.39 -10.14
C LEU A 186 12.12 12.25 -10.12
N ALA A 187 12.78 12.46 -11.25
CA ALA A 187 14.04 13.20 -11.31
C ALA A 187 13.98 14.59 -10.62
N PRO A 188 12.91 15.40 -10.78
CA PRO A 188 12.80 16.68 -10.07
C PRO A 188 12.77 16.52 -8.55
N LEU A 189 12.07 15.50 -8.03
CA LEU A 189 11.99 15.23 -6.59
C LEU A 189 13.34 14.81 -6.02
N TYR A 190 14.06 13.95 -6.71
CA TYR A 190 15.43 13.57 -6.32
C TYR A 190 16.40 14.74 -6.36
N LYS A 191 16.29 15.61 -7.36
CA LYS A 191 17.08 16.84 -7.43
C LYS A 191 16.80 17.75 -6.24
N HIS A 192 15.54 17.89 -5.83
CA HIS A 192 15.17 18.61 -4.62
C HIS A 192 15.83 18.02 -3.39
N CYS A 193 15.74 16.70 -3.18
CA CYS A 193 16.37 16.01 -2.05
C CYS A 193 17.88 16.24 -1.99
N GLN A 194 18.57 16.22 -3.13
CA GLN A 194 20.01 16.51 -3.22
C GLN A 194 20.31 17.95 -2.83
N THR A 195 19.55 18.92 -3.32
CA THR A 195 19.71 20.35 -2.98
C THR A 195 19.52 20.60 -1.49
N GLN A 196 18.60 19.89 -0.85
CA GLN A 196 18.31 19.99 0.59
C GLN A 196 19.24 19.12 1.46
N ASN A 197 20.17 18.38 0.85
CA ASN A 197 21.05 17.43 1.55
C ASN A 197 20.30 16.42 2.44
N TYR A 198 19.14 15.91 1.98
CA TYR A 198 18.41 14.90 2.73
C TYR A 198 19.20 13.60 2.81
N ASP A 199 19.20 12.97 4.00
CA ASP A 199 19.75 11.63 4.16
C ASP A 199 18.93 10.58 3.38
N TYR A 200 19.47 9.37 3.29
CA TYR A 200 18.89 8.27 2.53
C TYR A 200 17.41 7.99 2.89
N VAL A 201 17.09 7.92 4.18
CA VAL A 201 15.73 7.60 4.63
C VAL A 201 14.80 8.79 4.49
N THR A 202 15.28 9.99 4.79
CA THR A 202 14.50 11.23 4.57
C THR A 202 14.19 11.42 3.09
N THR A 203 15.12 11.06 2.18
CA THR A 203 14.85 11.02 0.74
C THR A 203 13.73 10.04 0.41
N MET A 204 13.77 8.82 0.94
CA MET A 204 12.70 7.83 0.71
C MET A 204 11.34 8.33 1.23
N GLN A 205 11.31 8.91 2.44
CA GLN A 205 10.09 9.49 3.02
C GLN A 205 9.55 10.64 2.14
N TYR A 206 10.43 11.52 1.65
CA TYR A 206 10.03 12.62 0.78
C TYR A 206 9.43 12.12 -0.53
N ILE A 207 10.04 11.12 -1.17
CA ILE A 207 9.49 10.48 -2.37
C ILE A 207 8.11 9.89 -2.08
N ASP A 208 7.94 9.14 -0.97
CA ASP A 208 6.64 8.58 -0.60
C ASP A 208 5.60 9.67 -0.32
N MET A 209 5.97 10.75 0.37
CA MET A 209 5.06 11.87 0.64
C MET A 209 4.58 12.55 -0.66
N GLN A 210 5.45 12.66 -1.68
CA GLN A 210 5.12 13.33 -2.94
C GLN A 210 4.44 12.41 -3.97
N THR A 211 4.47 11.10 -3.76
CA THR A 211 3.92 10.10 -4.70
C THR A 211 2.86 9.23 -4.04
N TRP A 212 3.29 8.28 -3.21
CA TRP A 212 2.44 7.27 -2.59
C TRP A 212 1.37 7.86 -1.66
N LEU A 213 1.75 8.79 -0.78
CA LEU A 213 0.83 9.39 0.16
C LEU A 213 -0.26 10.20 -0.56
N GLN A 214 0.13 11.09 -1.47
CA GLN A 214 -0.81 11.94 -2.21
C GLN A 214 -1.57 11.16 -3.27
N GLY A 215 -0.87 10.35 -4.07
CA GLY A 215 -1.44 9.69 -5.26
C GLY A 215 -2.17 8.38 -4.96
N ASP A 216 -2.06 7.84 -3.74
CA ASP A 216 -2.74 6.60 -3.36
C ASP A 216 -3.42 6.71 -1.99
N ILE A 217 -2.66 6.86 -0.90
CA ILE A 217 -3.19 6.74 0.46
C ILE A 217 -4.32 7.75 0.74
N LEU A 218 -4.11 9.03 0.44
CA LEU A 218 -5.10 10.07 0.70
C LEU A 218 -6.26 10.03 -0.30
N ILE A 219 -6.00 9.77 -1.57
CA ILE A 219 -7.05 9.67 -2.60
C ILE A 219 -8.01 8.52 -2.28
N LYS A 220 -7.47 7.30 -2.03
CA LYS A 220 -8.35 6.18 -1.67
C LYS A 220 -9.10 6.41 -0.36
N GLY A 221 -8.43 7.03 0.63
CA GLY A 221 -9.05 7.39 1.90
C GLY A 221 -10.26 8.29 1.71
N ASP A 222 -10.08 9.38 0.97
CA ASP A 222 -11.13 10.34 0.65
C ASP A 222 -12.25 9.72 -0.21
N LYS A 223 -11.90 9.15 -1.36
CA LYS A 223 -12.90 8.61 -2.30
C LYS A 223 -13.74 7.49 -1.69
N MET A 224 -13.11 6.54 -0.98
CA MET A 224 -13.82 5.41 -0.38
C MET A 224 -14.67 5.82 0.83
N SER A 225 -14.24 6.80 1.62
CA SER A 225 -15.06 7.31 2.72
C SER A 225 -16.22 8.17 2.21
N MET A 226 -15.96 9.03 1.22
CA MET A 226 -16.99 9.88 0.61
C MET A 226 -18.01 9.08 -0.19
N ALA A 227 -17.67 7.91 -0.73
CA ALA A 227 -18.65 6.98 -1.33
C ALA A 227 -19.81 6.63 -0.39
N HIS A 228 -19.58 6.73 0.92
CA HIS A 228 -20.58 6.50 1.97
C HIS A 228 -20.90 7.77 2.78
N SER A 229 -20.57 8.97 2.29
CA SER A 229 -20.81 10.24 2.97
C SER A 229 -20.21 10.28 4.39
N ILE A 230 -19.01 9.72 4.55
CA ILE A 230 -18.18 9.79 5.74
C ILE A 230 -17.03 10.77 5.49
N GLU A 231 -16.83 11.71 6.36
CA GLU A 231 -15.64 12.57 6.36
C GLU A 231 -14.50 11.89 7.09
N LEU A 232 -13.45 11.53 6.36
CA LEU A 232 -12.21 10.96 6.91
C LEU A 232 -11.26 12.08 7.27
N ARG A 233 -10.82 12.14 8.54
CA ARG A 233 -9.78 13.05 9.01
C ARG A 233 -8.54 12.28 9.42
N VAL A 234 -7.38 12.87 9.15
CA VAL A 234 -6.06 12.24 9.30
C VAL A 234 -5.15 13.09 10.22
N PRO A 235 -5.29 13.00 11.56
CA PRO A 235 -4.58 13.86 12.50
C PRO A 235 -3.06 13.82 12.40
N PHE A 236 -2.48 12.70 11.92
CA PHE A 236 -1.02 12.64 11.67
C PHE A 236 -0.55 13.58 10.56
N MET A 237 -1.46 14.01 9.67
CA MET A 237 -1.15 14.95 8.59
C MET A 237 -1.22 16.44 9.02
N ASP A 238 -1.49 16.70 10.31
CA ASP A 238 -1.44 18.06 10.81
C ASP A 238 -0.03 18.65 10.66
N LYS A 239 0.05 19.93 10.27
CA LYS A 239 1.33 20.60 10.04
C LYS A 239 2.20 20.71 11.30
N GLU A 240 1.61 20.78 12.49
CA GLU A 240 2.37 20.77 13.76
C GLU A 240 3.00 19.40 13.99
N VAL A 241 2.29 18.31 13.63
CA VAL A 241 2.83 16.95 13.68
C VAL A 241 3.97 16.80 12.67
N LEU A 242 3.83 17.33 11.46
CA LEU A 242 4.90 17.37 10.46
C LEU A 242 6.12 18.13 10.97
N GLU A 243 5.92 19.29 11.61
CA GLU A 243 7.00 20.07 12.21
C GLU A 243 7.81 19.26 13.22
N VAL A 244 7.15 18.50 14.08
CA VAL A 244 7.83 17.59 15.01
C VAL A 244 8.56 16.47 14.23
N ALA A 245 7.89 15.84 13.28
CA ALA A 245 8.43 14.69 12.56
C ALA A 245 9.66 15.03 11.71
N ARG A 246 9.70 16.22 11.08
CA ARG A 246 10.83 16.66 10.25
C ARG A 246 12.12 16.89 11.05
N HIS A 247 12.02 17.20 12.34
CA HIS A 247 13.17 17.41 13.23
C HIS A 247 13.73 16.09 13.83
N LEU A 248 13.05 14.95 13.60
CA LEU A 248 13.51 13.68 14.12
C LEU A 248 14.76 13.20 13.38
N SER A 249 15.77 12.78 14.15
CA SER A 249 16.92 12.10 13.61
C SER A 249 16.58 10.70 13.09
N LEU A 250 17.42 10.15 12.23
CA LEU A 250 17.25 8.80 11.67
C LEU A 250 16.98 7.75 12.76
N ASN A 251 17.76 7.76 13.85
CA ASN A 251 17.61 6.77 14.93
C ASN A 251 16.33 6.94 15.76
N GLN A 252 15.69 8.10 15.69
CA GLN A 252 14.40 8.34 16.30
C GLN A 252 13.26 7.84 15.41
N LYS A 253 13.48 7.78 14.09
CA LYS A 253 12.50 7.27 13.12
C LYS A 253 12.59 5.75 13.01
N ILE A 254 13.75 5.20 12.73
CA ILE A 254 13.96 3.77 12.50
C ILE A 254 15.19 3.21 13.25
N SER A 255 15.16 1.91 13.52
CA SER A 255 16.29 1.09 13.93
C SER A 255 16.42 -0.16 13.04
N LYS A 256 17.41 -1.01 13.27
CA LYS A 256 17.49 -2.31 12.56
C LYS A 256 16.26 -3.17 12.84
N GLU A 257 15.77 -3.13 14.07
CA GLU A 257 14.67 -3.97 14.57
C GLU A 257 13.30 -3.33 14.30
N ASN A 258 13.19 -2.02 14.56
CA ASN A 258 11.90 -1.33 14.68
C ASN A 258 11.75 -0.14 13.72
N THR A 259 10.53 0.10 13.34
CA THR A 259 10.04 1.33 12.69
C THR A 259 9.33 2.21 13.72
N LYS A 260 9.16 3.51 13.46
CA LYS A 260 8.47 4.47 14.33
C LYS A 260 9.03 4.48 15.76
N VAL A 261 10.35 4.45 15.89
CA VAL A 261 11.04 4.23 17.18
C VAL A 261 10.61 5.22 18.25
N LEU A 262 10.62 6.54 17.94
CA LEU A 262 10.23 7.55 18.91
C LEU A 262 8.74 7.50 19.20
N LEU A 263 7.90 7.33 18.17
CA LEU A 263 6.46 7.24 18.34
C LEU A 263 6.08 6.07 19.26
N ARG A 264 6.70 4.90 19.07
CA ARG A 264 6.52 3.75 19.99
C ARG A 264 6.91 4.08 21.42
N LYS A 265 8.09 4.70 21.62
CA LYS A 265 8.56 5.10 22.96
C LYS A 265 7.64 6.10 23.64
N ALA A 266 7.13 7.09 22.91
CA ALA A 266 6.27 8.13 23.44
C ALA A 266 4.90 7.62 23.92
N PHE A 267 4.47 6.47 23.40
CA PHE A 267 3.18 5.88 23.74
C PHE A 267 3.26 4.63 24.62
N VAL A 268 4.44 4.27 25.12
CA VAL A 268 4.57 3.25 26.18
C VAL A 268 3.73 3.67 27.39
N GLY A 269 2.91 2.76 27.89
CA GLY A 269 1.97 3.00 29.01
C GLY A 269 0.73 3.83 28.65
N LYS A 270 0.63 4.37 27.42
CA LYS A 270 -0.54 5.14 26.95
C LYS A 270 -1.43 4.33 25.99
N ILE A 271 -0.87 3.34 25.34
CA ILE A 271 -1.59 2.36 24.52
C ILE A 271 -1.24 0.93 25.01
N PRO A 272 -2.08 -0.06 24.73
CA PRO A 272 -1.83 -1.42 25.17
C PRO A 272 -0.47 -1.97 24.69
N GLU A 273 0.24 -2.67 25.55
CA GLU A 273 1.60 -3.19 25.29
C GLU A 273 1.69 -4.05 24.03
N HIS A 274 0.71 -4.93 23.80
CA HIS A 274 0.65 -5.77 22.60
C HIS A 274 0.62 -4.96 21.28
N VAL A 275 0.22 -3.69 21.33
CA VAL A 275 0.25 -2.77 20.18
C VAL A 275 1.63 -2.15 20.02
N VAL A 276 2.27 -1.76 21.14
CA VAL A 276 3.62 -1.18 21.12
C VAL A 276 4.63 -2.15 20.50
N GLU A 277 4.52 -3.43 20.81
CA GLU A 277 5.45 -4.48 20.35
C GLU A 277 5.10 -5.04 18.96
N LYS A 278 3.85 -4.84 18.49
CA LYS A 278 3.40 -5.40 17.23
C LYS A 278 4.23 -4.90 16.04
N LYS A 279 4.71 -5.83 15.23
CA LYS A 279 5.35 -5.52 13.94
C LYS A 279 4.33 -4.95 12.95
N LYS A 280 4.81 -4.06 12.09
CA LYS A 280 3.97 -3.49 11.01
C LYS A 280 3.54 -4.59 10.05
N LEU A 281 2.23 -4.76 9.87
CA LEU A 281 1.62 -5.69 8.90
C LEU A 281 1.00 -4.97 7.69
N GLY A 282 0.63 -3.70 7.84
CA GLY A 282 -0.21 -2.99 6.86
C GLY A 282 -1.68 -3.41 6.98
N PHE A 283 -2.45 -3.17 5.93
CA PHE A 283 -3.83 -3.66 5.77
C PHE A 283 -3.87 -4.70 4.65
N PRO A 284 -3.54 -5.97 4.93
CA PRO A 284 -3.43 -7.00 3.89
C PRO A 284 -4.81 -7.37 3.35
N THR A 285 -4.97 -7.34 2.03
CA THR A 285 -6.15 -7.85 1.32
C THR A 285 -5.79 -9.19 0.66
N PRO A 286 -6.63 -10.22 0.77
CA PRO A 286 -6.29 -11.58 0.34
C PRO A 286 -6.39 -11.83 -1.17
N ILE A 287 -6.13 -10.82 -2.02
CA ILE A 287 -6.17 -10.95 -3.47
C ILE A 287 -5.25 -12.08 -3.99
N ARG A 288 -4.14 -12.34 -3.28
CA ARG A 288 -3.22 -13.43 -3.61
C ARG A 288 -3.90 -14.81 -3.53
N VAL A 289 -4.81 -14.98 -2.58
CA VAL A 289 -5.58 -16.22 -2.41
C VAL A 289 -6.74 -16.24 -3.41
N TRP A 290 -7.54 -15.19 -3.40
CA TRP A 290 -8.77 -15.11 -4.19
C TRP A 290 -8.56 -15.11 -5.71
N LEU A 291 -7.39 -14.67 -6.21
CA LEU A 291 -7.05 -14.80 -7.63
C LEU A 291 -6.88 -16.25 -8.11
N LYS A 292 -6.74 -17.20 -7.20
CA LYS A 292 -6.75 -18.64 -7.50
C LYS A 292 -8.15 -19.25 -7.47
N GLU A 293 -9.13 -18.49 -7.05
CA GLU A 293 -10.52 -18.85 -6.84
C GLU A 293 -11.43 -18.02 -7.77
N ASP A 294 -12.63 -17.66 -7.32
CA ASP A 294 -13.63 -16.96 -8.14
C ASP A 294 -13.19 -15.58 -8.63
N LEU A 295 -12.42 -14.83 -7.83
CA LEU A 295 -11.84 -13.57 -8.30
C LEU A 295 -10.98 -13.78 -9.56
N GLY A 296 -10.26 -14.88 -9.66
CA GLY A 296 -9.46 -15.19 -10.85
C GLY A 296 -10.31 -15.39 -12.11
N LYS A 297 -11.50 -15.98 -11.99
CA LYS A 297 -12.47 -16.13 -13.10
C LYS A 297 -12.97 -14.76 -13.57
N VAL A 298 -13.37 -13.90 -12.61
CA VAL A 298 -13.82 -12.52 -12.87
C VAL A 298 -12.72 -11.71 -13.55
N VAL A 299 -11.51 -11.75 -13.03
CA VAL A 299 -10.34 -11.05 -13.57
C VAL A 299 -10.05 -11.48 -15.01
N ARG A 300 -10.04 -12.78 -15.29
CA ARG A 300 -9.83 -13.31 -16.63
C ARG A 300 -10.88 -12.80 -17.62
N LYS A 301 -12.16 -12.89 -17.27
CA LYS A 301 -13.28 -12.40 -18.06
C LYS A 301 -13.11 -10.91 -18.36
N THR A 302 -12.90 -10.08 -17.33
CA THR A 302 -12.76 -8.63 -17.47
C THR A 302 -11.60 -8.25 -18.38
N ILE A 303 -10.40 -8.84 -18.22
CA ILE A 303 -9.25 -8.56 -19.08
C ILE A 303 -9.54 -8.96 -20.53
N THR A 304 -10.20 -10.11 -20.75
CA THR A 304 -10.52 -10.61 -22.10
C THR A 304 -11.52 -9.69 -22.81
N GLU A 305 -12.54 -9.23 -22.11
CA GLU A 305 -13.68 -8.46 -22.69
C GLU A 305 -13.40 -6.96 -22.81
N ALA A 306 -12.49 -6.39 -22.01
CA ALA A 306 -12.17 -4.95 -22.06
C ALA A 306 -11.57 -4.54 -23.41
N LYS A 307 -12.01 -3.41 -23.98
CA LYS A 307 -11.51 -2.87 -25.26
C LYS A 307 -10.20 -2.07 -25.09
N VAL A 308 -9.24 -2.68 -24.44
CA VAL A 308 -7.94 -2.05 -24.10
C VAL A 308 -6.79 -2.48 -25.03
N ASP A 309 -7.10 -3.16 -26.14
CA ASP A 309 -6.09 -3.73 -27.06
C ASP A 309 -5.18 -2.67 -27.69
N GLN A 310 -5.62 -1.43 -27.77
CA GLN A 310 -4.77 -0.32 -28.25
C GLN A 310 -3.71 0.09 -27.23
N TYR A 311 -3.87 -0.23 -25.94
CA TYR A 311 -2.98 0.22 -24.86
C TYR A 311 -2.05 -0.87 -24.34
N ILE A 312 -2.58 -2.10 -24.19
CA ILE A 312 -1.86 -3.19 -23.54
C ILE A 312 -1.90 -4.51 -24.35
N TYR A 313 -0.91 -5.36 -24.06
CA TYR A 313 -0.88 -6.75 -24.54
C TYR A 313 -1.63 -7.65 -23.54
N LYS A 314 -2.89 -7.97 -23.83
CA LYS A 314 -3.75 -8.80 -22.96
C LYS A 314 -3.19 -10.19 -22.72
N ASP A 315 -2.54 -10.81 -23.74
CA ASP A 315 -1.96 -12.15 -23.62
C ASP A 315 -0.91 -12.20 -22.51
N TYR A 316 -0.07 -11.16 -22.40
CA TYR A 316 0.89 -11.07 -21.30
C TYR A 316 0.20 -10.91 -19.93
N ALA A 317 -0.89 -10.14 -19.85
CA ALA A 317 -1.68 -10.01 -18.64
C ALA A 317 -2.29 -11.36 -18.20
N LEU A 318 -2.85 -12.12 -19.14
CA LEU A 318 -3.41 -13.44 -18.89
C LEU A 318 -2.33 -14.47 -18.52
N GLN A 319 -1.15 -14.40 -19.12
CA GLN A 319 0.01 -15.21 -18.73
C GLN A 319 0.39 -14.96 -17.26
N LEU A 320 0.43 -13.70 -16.81
CA LEU A 320 0.73 -13.38 -15.40
C LEU A 320 -0.30 -13.99 -14.43
N LEU A 321 -1.58 -14.03 -14.83
CA LEU A 321 -2.63 -14.69 -14.05
C LEU A 321 -2.43 -16.20 -14.02
N ASP A 322 -2.14 -16.84 -15.17
CA ASP A 322 -1.88 -18.28 -15.25
C ASP A 322 -0.68 -18.71 -14.40
N GLU A 323 0.41 -17.94 -14.46
CA GLU A 323 1.60 -18.19 -13.62
C GLU A 323 1.25 -18.09 -12.11
N HIS A 324 0.40 -17.13 -11.74
CA HIS A 324 -0.04 -16.95 -10.37
C HIS A 324 -0.93 -18.12 -9.90
N GLN A 325 -1.90 -18.52 -10.72
CA GLN A 325 -2.82 -19.63 -10.42
C GLN A 325 -2.10 -20.99 -10.31
N LYS A 326 -1.04 -21.18 -11.07
CA LYS A 326 -0.19 -22.40 -11.05
C LYS A 326 0.93 -22.36 -10.00
N ASP A 327 0.96 -21.37 -9.11
CA ASP A 327 2.02 -21.18 -8.10
C ASP A 327 3.45 -21.05 -8.67
N ILE A 328 3.61 -20.73 -9.96
CA ILE A 328 4.92 -20.51 -10.58
C ILE A 328 5.55 -19.23 -10.03
N LYS A 329 4.75 -18.16 -9.92
CA LYS A 329 5.20 -16.86 -9.41
C LYS A 329 4.04 -16.08 -8.81
N ASP A 330 4.28 -15.40 -7.67
CA ASP A 330 3.31 -14.46 -7.15
C ASP A 330 3.25 -13.19 -8.03
N ASN A 331 2.23 -13.13 -8.87
CA ASN A 331 1.93 -11.99 -9.74
C ASN A 331 0.66 -11.24 -9.27
N SER A 332 0.15 -11.53 -8.07
CA SER A 332 -1.14 -11.03 -7.59
C SER A 332 -1.31 -9.51 -7.74
N ARG A 333 -0.32 -8.71 -7.29
CA ARG A 333 -0.38 -7.25 -7.41
C ARG A 333 -0.33 -6.76 -8.85
N LYS A 334 0.41 -7.45 -9.74
CA LYS A 334 0.48 -7.08 -11.17
C LYS A 334 -0.83 -7.35 -11.88
N VAL A 335 -1.37 -8.54 -11.67
CA VAL A 335 -2.68 -8.94 -12.21
C VAL A 335 -3.77 -8.00 -11.70
N TRP A 336 -3.76 -7.69 -10.42
CA TRP A 336 -4.69 -6.74 -9.82
C TRP A 336 -4.62 -5.36 -10.47
N THR A 337 -3.41 -4.82 -10.68
CA THR A 337 -3.22 -3.50 -11.31
C THR A 337 -3.79 -3.46 -12.73
N ILE A 338 -3.55 -4.51 -13.52
CA ILE A 338 -4.08 -4.61 -14.89
C ILE A 338 -5.60 -4.77 -14.87
N PHE A 339 -6.11 -5.59 -13.97
CA PHE A 339 -7.54 -5.82 -13.81
C PHE A 339 -8.30 -4.53 -13.47
N ILE A 340 -7.81 -3.76 -12.49
CA ILE A 340 -8.44 -2.48 -12.11
C ILE A 340 -8.44 -1.51 -13.30
N PHE A 341 -7.36 -1.43 -14.07
CA PHE A 341 -7.33 -0.64 -15.30
C PHE A 341 -8.38 -1.10 -16.31
N CYS A 342 -8.50 -2.42 -16.56
CA CYS A 342 -9.49 -2.97 -17.48
C CYS A 342 -10.92 -2.72 -17.01
N LEU A 343 -11.21 -2.92 -15.73
CA LEU A 343 -12.53 -2.67 -15.15
C LEU A 343 -12.89 -1.18 -15.20
N TRP A 344 -11.96 -0.31 -14.81
CA TRP A 344 -12.13 1.13 -14.91
C TRP A 344 -12.42 1.57 -16.37
N HIS A 345 -11.68 1.02 -17.35
CA HIS A 345 -11.87 1.30 -18.76
C HIS A 345 -13.28 0.87 -19.24
N GLN A 346 -13.74 -0.31 -18.81
CA GLN A 346 -15.10 -0.77 -19.12
C GLN A 346 -16.16 0.18 -18.55
N LEU A 347 -15.99 0.64 -17.31
CA LEU A 347 -16.96 1.49 -16.63
C LEU A 347 -16.94 2.92 -17.16
N MET A 348 -15.76 3.53 -17.32
CA MET A 348 -15.60 4.97 -17.56
C MET A 348 -15.43 5.34 -19.03
N ILE A 349 -14.82 4.46 -19.84
CA ILE A 349 -14.51 4.74 -21.25
C ILE A 349 -15.47 4.00 -22.18
N GLU A 350 -15.81 2.77 -21.86
CA GLU A 350 -16.77 1.98 -22.63
C GLU A 350 -18.22 2.21 -22.18
N GLU A 351 -18.41 2.92 -21.07
CA GLU A 351 -19.71 3.22 -20.44
C GLU A 351 -20.58 1.96 -20.21
N LYS A 352 -19.93 0.83 -19.91
CA LYS A 352 -20.63 -0.43 -19.66
C LYS A 352 -21.17 -0.48 -18.24
N VAL A 353 -22.37 -1.02 -18.10
CA VAL A 353 -22.85 -1.51 -16.80
C VAL A 353 -22.19 -2.85 -16.55
N VAL A 354 -21.38 -2.93 -15.49
CA VAL A 354 -20.67 -4.13 -15.10
C VAL A 354 -21.20 -4.59 -13.74
N GLU A 355 -21.66 -5.83 -13.69
CA GLU A 355 -22.10 -6.49 -12.47
C GLU A 355 -21.39 -7.83 -12.35
N PHE A 356 -20.95 -8.16 -11.14
CA PHE A 356 -20.34 -9.45 -10.84
C PHE A 356 -21.26 -10.22 -9.88
N HIS A 357 -21.63 -11.42 -10.26
CA HIS A 357 -22.42 -12.33 -9.44
C HIS A 357 -21.59 -13.59 -9.18
N ILE A 358 -21.47 -13.95 -7.93
CA ILE A 358 -20.86 -15.22 -7.50
C ILE A 358 -21.99 -16.12 -7.00
N GLU A 359 -22.13 -17.26 -7.64
CA GLU A 359 -23.07 -18.29 -7.18
C GLU A 359 -22.62 -18.81 -5.81
N ASP A 360 -23.57 -18.96 -4.89
CA ASP A 360 -23.27 -19.63 -3.64
C ASP A 360 -23.06 -21.13 -3.93
N ASP A 361 -21.88 -21.64 -3.65
CA ASP A 361 -21.66 -23.08 -3.63
C ASP A 361 -22.62 -23.69 -2.62
N ARG A 362 -23.60 -24.47 -3.14
CA ARG A 362 -24.64 -25.16 -2.36
C ARG A 362 -24.06 -26.36 -1.60
#